data_c86a1b6539f7ecf1ba5875fdc2c7adf6
#
_entry.id   c86a1b6539f7ecf1ba5875fdc2c7adf6
#
_cell.length_a   1.000
_cell.length_b   1.000
_cell.length_c   1.000
_cell.angle_alpha   90.00
_cell.angle_beta   90.00
_cell.angle_gamma   90.00
#
_symmetry.space_group_name_H-M   'P 1'
#
loop_
_entity.id
_entity.type
_entity.pdbx_description
1 polymer ?
#
loop_
_entity_poly.entity_id
_entity_poly.type
_entity_poly.pdbx_seq_one_letter_code
_entity_poly.pdbx_strand_id
1 'polypeptide(L)'
;MSENPPVTGARLELLKSLGYESMQHDSHVPFLSHLIGTRRLLAQWGSSPHLCDAGLFHSVYGTEFFVPDETPERAAVVDVIGADAERIAWLWCAIERSTLDPAARSVRLRGTGETEPLTEGEVSDVATLWAADTVEQLHRMEPEIRQFADGVLEVVGVASAPAQEAVAQLER
;
A
#
# COMPACT_ATOMS: atom_id res chain seq x y z
N MET A 1 17.82 15.66 6.33
CA MET A 1 17.52 14.25 6.01
C MET A 1 16.80 13.67 7.21
N SER A 2 15.50 13.52 7.11
CA SER A 2 14.71 12.91 8.19
C SER A 2 14.96 11.40 8.13
N GLU A 3 15.72 10.87 9.07
CA GLU A 3 15.85 9.41 9.21
C GLU A 3 14.46 8.86 9.54
N ASN A 4 13.96 8.02 8.66
CA ASN A 4 12.73 7.30 8.91
C ASN A 4 12.96 6.36 10.11
N PRO A 5 12.24 6.52 11.22
CA PRO A 5 12.47 5.68 12.38
C PRO A 5 12.27 4.20 12.00
N PRO A 6 13.11 3.30 12.50
CA PRO A 6 12.98 1.88 12.20
C PRO A 6 11.60 1.36 12.61
N VAL A 7 11.09 0.39 11.87
CA VAL A 7 9.85 -0.30 12.25
C VAL A 7 10.13 -1.12 13.50
N THR A 8 9.61 -0.68 14.63
CA THR A 8 9.86 -1.30 15.94
C THR A 8 8.59 -1.40 16.75
N GLY A 9 8.67 -2.13 17.87
CA GLY A 9 7.59 -2.23 18.84
C GLY A 9 6.32 -2.88 18.30
N ALA A 10 5.16 -2.38 18.74
CA ALA A 10 3.86 -2.98 18.48
C ALA A 10 3.55 -3.22 17.00
N ARG A 11 4.04 -2.37 16.08
CA ARG A 11 3.86 -2.53 14.63
C ARG A 11 4.48 -3.84 14.14
N LEU A 12 5.74 -4.04 14.48
CA LEU A 12 6.48 -5.24 14.07
C LEU A 12 5.94 -6.50 14.77
N GLU A 13 5.59 -6.38 16.04
CA GLU A 13 5.02 -7.50 16.81
C GLU A 13 3.69 -7.96 16.22
N LEU A 14 2.79 -7.05 15.85
CA LEU A 14 1.54 -7.41 15.21
C LEU A 14 1.76 -8.13 13.87
N LEU A 15 2.63 -7.61 12.99
CA LEU A 15 2.92 -8.25 11.70
C LEU A 15 3.56 -9.64 11.87
N LYS A 16 4.44 -9.80 12.85
CA LYS A 16 5.05 -11.11 13.17
C LYS A 16 4.02 -12.09 13.72
N SER A 17 3.09 -11.65 14.56
CA SER A 17 2.02 -12.50 15.09
C SER A 17 1.09 -13.02 13.99
N LEU A 18 0.95 -12.29 12.89
CA LEU A 18 0.21 -12.69 11.68
C LEU A 18 1.05 -13.57 10.72
N GLY A 19 2.26 -13.96 11.11
CA GLY A 19 3.10 -14.85 10.33
C GLY A 19 3.90 -14.21 9.19
N TYR A 20 3.86 -12.89 9.03
CA TYR A 20 4.48 -12.21 7.88
C TYR A 20 6.01 -12.26 7.86
N GLU A 21 6.65 -12.64 8.96
CA GLU A 21 8.10 -12.87 9.00
C GLU A 21 8.51 -14.13 8.26
N SER A 22 7.68 -15.17 8.30
CA SER A 22 7.95 -16.48 7.67
C SER A 22 7.29 -16.65 6.30
N MET A 23 6.36 -15.75 5.95
CA MET A 23 5.65 -15.78 4.68
C MET A 23 6.56 -15.32 3.55
N GLN A 24 6.61 -16.08 2.45
CA GLN A 24 7.33 -15.68 1.25
C GLN A 24 6.42 -14.85 0.33
N HIS A 25 6.95 -13.74 -0.14
CA HIS A 25 6.38 -12.96 -1.23
C HIS A 25 7.21 -13.24 -2.48
N ASP A 26 6.63 -13.17 -3.65
CA ASP A 26 7.22 -13.49 -4.96
C ASP A 26 8.74 -13.72 -4.98
N SER A 27 9.19 -14.86 -5.53
CA SER A 27 10.59 -15.14 -5.86
C SER A 27 11.64 -14.92 -4.76
N HIS A 28 11.39 -15.35 -3.52
CA HIS A 28 12.42 -15.45 -2.46
C HIS A 28 12.62 -14.24 -1.52
N VAL A 29 11.80 -13.19 -1.63
CA VAL A 29 11.84 -12.08 -0.66
C VAL A 29 10.82 -12.34 0.45
N PRO A 30 11.17 -12.24 1.74
CA PRO A 30 10.19 -12.30 2.81
C PRO A 30 9.13 -11.20 2.66
N PHE A 31 7.87 -11.57 2.85
CA PHE A 31 6.75 -10.64 2.70
C PHE A 31 6.89 -9.38 3.57
N LEU A 32 7.37 -9.56 4.80
CA LEU A 32 7.66 -8.44 5.71
C LEU A 32 8.69 -7.46 5.13
N SER A 33 9.66 -7.93 4.34
CA SER A 33 10.66 -7.07 3.70
C SER A 33 10.03 -6.16 2.65
N HIS A 34 9.03 -6.65 1.90
CA HIS A 34 8.25 -5.85 0.96
C HIS A 34 7.46 -4.75 1.69
N LEU A 35 6.76 -5.09 2.77
CA LEU A 35 6.01 -4.11 3.57
C LEU A 35 6.92 -3.00 4.13
N ILE A 36 8.09 -3.38 4.66
CA ILE A 36 9.11 -2.43 5.15
C ILE A 36 9.67 -1.58 3.99
N GLY A 37 9.89 -2.18 2.83
CA GLY A 37 10.36 -1.50 1.62
C GLY A 37 9.39 -0.43 1.15
N THR A 38 8.10 -0.76 1.05
CA THR A 38 7.02 0.18 0.69
C THR A 38 6.96 1.35 1.67
N ARG A 39 6.96 1.06 2.98
CA ARG A 39 7.01 2.10 4.02
C ARG A 39 8.24 3.01 3.87
N ARG A 40 9.41 2.44 3.56
CA ARG A 40 10.65 3.20 3.39
C ARG A 40 10.57 4.15 2.21
N LEU A 41 10.04 3.70 1.07
CA LEU A 41 9.84 4.56 -0.10
C LEU A 41 8.90 5.72 0.22
N LEU A 42 7.76 5.47 0.85
CA LEU A 42 6.82 6.51 1.27
C LEU A 42 7.50 7.56 2.15
N ALA A 43 8.32 7.12 3.10
CA ALA A 43 9.05 8.04 3.97
C ALA A 43 10.15 8.82 3.22
N GLN A 44 10.86 8.21 2.27
CA GLN A 44 11.82 8.89 1.40
C GLN A 44 11.15 9.96 0.53
N TRP A 45 9.91 9.72 0.13
CA TRP A 45 9.09 10.69 -0.63
C TRP A 45 8.47 11.78 0.23
N GLY A 46 8.73 11.78 1.55
CA GLY A 46 8.22 12.77 2.49
C GLY A 46 6.74 12.62 2.79
N SER A 47 6.18 11.44 2.58
CA SER A 47 4.79 11.14 2.92
C SER A 47 4.53 11.28 4.41
N SER A 48 3.28 11.55 4.76
CA SER A 48 2.84 11.67 6.16
C SER A 48 3.11 10.40 6.96
N PRO A 49 3.28 10.48 8.29
CA PRO A 49 3.45 9.30 9.13
C PRO A 49 2.33 8.28 8.98
N HIS A 50 1.06 8.73 8.85
CA HIS A 50 -0.06 7.82 8.68
C HIS A 50 0.01 7.07 7.35
N LEU A 51 0.43 7.70 6.25
CA LEU A 51 0.59 7.03 4.98
C LEU A 51 1.77 6.03 5.00
N CYS A 52 2.86 6.37 5.70
CA CYS A 52 3.96 5.43 5.90
C CYS A 52 3.51 4.18 6.69
N ASP A 53 2.72 4.35 7.74
CA ASP A 53 2.19 3.24 8.51
C ASP A 53 1.12 2.46 7.72
N ALA A 54 0.29 3.12 6.93
CA ALA A 54 -0.60 2.45 5.98
C ALA A 54 0.18 1.58 4.98
N GLY A 55 1.30 2.08 4.45
CA GLY A 55 2.18 1.32 3.57
C GLY A 55 2.80 0.09 4.23
N LEU A 56 3.07 0.13 5.53
CA LEU A 56 3.52 -1.04 6.28
C LEU A 56 2.42 -2.10 6.45
N PHE A 57 1.15 -1.68 6.50
CA PHE A 57 -0.01 -2.53 6.75
C PHE A 57 -0.89 -2.75 5.52
N HIS A 58 -0.45 -2.37 4.33
CA HIS A 58 -1.27 -2.33 3.12
C HIS A 58 -1.79 -3.70 2.63
N SER A 59 -1.33 -4.79 3.20
CA SER A 59 -1.82 -6.14 2.85
C SER A 59 -2.46 -6.88 4.02
N VAL A 60 -2.62 -6.21 5.16
CA VAL A 60 -3.03 -6.85 6.42
C VAL A 60 -4.41 -7.50 6.38
N TYR A 61 -5.33 -6.99 5.55
CA TYR A 61 -6.66 -7.53 5.36
C TYR A 61 -6.83 -8.35 4.07
N GLY A 62 -5.73 -8.61 3.37
CA GLY A 62 -5.76 -9.22 2.04
C GLY A 62 -6.04 -8.20 0.93
N THR A 63 -5.53 -8.48 -0.26
CA THR A 63 -5.68 -7.64 -1.44
C THR A 63 -6.32 -8.41 -2.59
N GLU A 64 -6.42 -7.80 -3.77
CA GLU A 64 -6.85 -8.49 -5.00
C GLU A 64 -5.94 -9.67 -5.36
N PHE A 65 -4.67 -9.62 -4.93
CA PHE A 65 -3.63 -10.56 -5.33
C PHE A 65 -3.04 -11.36 -4.16
N PHE A 66 -3.48 -11.08 -2.93
CA PHE A 66 -2.94 -11.70 -1.73
C PHE A 66 -4.05 -11.98 -0.72
N VAL A 67 -4.11 -13.22 -0.24
CA VAL A 67 -5.04 -13.65 0.81
C VAL A 67 -4.21 -14.14 1.99
N PRO A 68 -4.21 -13.44 3.13
CA PRO A 68 -3.51 -13.88 4.33
C PRO A 68 -4.22 -15.09 4.97
N ASP A 69 -3.46 -15.91 5.68
CA ASP A 69 -4.03 -17.04 6.45
C ASP A 69 -4.90 -16.54 7.61
N GLU A 70 -4.52 -15.43 8.23
CA GLU A 70 -5.23 -14.78 9.32
C GLU A 70 -5.38 -13.29 9.05
N THR A 71 -6.54 -12.75 9.39
CA THR A 71 -6.87 -11.33 9.26
C THR A 71 -7.15 -10.75 10.64
N PRO A 72 -6.46 -9.70 11.08
CA PRO A 72 -6.71 -9.09 12.37
C PRO A 72 -8.03 -8.31 12.38
N GLU A 73 -8.60 -8.15 13.56
CA GLU A 73 -9.70 -7.20 13.76
C GLU A 73 -9.21 -5.76 13.50
N ARG A 74 -10.03 -4.95 12.83
CA ARG A 74 -9.68 -3.56 12.50
C ARG A 74 -9.30 -2.74 13.73
N ALA A 75 -10.01 -2.93 14.85
CA ALA A 75 -9.70 -2.25 16.11
C ALA A 75 -8.27 -2.52 16.59
N ALA A 76 -7.77 -3.74 16.46
CA ALA A 76 -6.40 -4.08 16.85
C ALA A 76 -5.36 -3.36 15.96
N VAL A 77 -5.65 -3.16 14.70
CA VAL A 77 -4.78 -2.40 13.80
C VAL A 77 -4.84 -0.90 14.13
N VAL A 78 -6.04 -0.35 14.38
CA VAL A 78 -6.21 1.05 14.81
C VAL A 78 -5.41 1.34 16.09
N ASP A 79 -5.41 0.43 17.06
CA ASP A 79 -4.65 0.60 18.31
C ASP A 79 -3.13 0.70 18.06
N VAL A 80 -2.64 0.12 16.97
CA VAL A 80 -1.20 0.09 16.64
C VAL A 80 -0.76 1.22 15.73
N ILE A 81 -1.57 1.58 14.70
CA ILE A 81 -1.18 2.57 13.70
C ILE A 81 -2.08 3.81 13.65
N GLY A 82 -3.15 3.83 14.40
CA GLY A 82 -4.12 4.93 14.41
C GLY A 82 -5.17 4.81 13.29
N ALA A 83 -6.29 5.53 13.47
CA ALA A 83 -7.46 5.43 12.62
C ALA A 83 -7.20 5.91 11.17
N ASP A 84 -6.41 6.98 10.99
CA ASP A 84 -6.13 7.53 9.66
C ASP A 84 -5.28 6.57 8.83
N ALA A 85 -4.25 5.98 9.42
CA ALA A 85 -3.40 4.99 8.77
C ALA A 85 -4.17 3.69 8.46
N GLU A 86 -4.97 3.22 9.42
CA GLU A 86 -5.80 2.03 9.23
C GLU A 86 -6.83 2.23 8.12
N ARG A 87 -7.43 3.41 8.03
CA ARG A 87 -8.40 3.73 6.96
C ARG A 87 -7.76 3.56 5.57
N ILE A 88 -6.56 4.05 5.34
CA ILE A 88 -5.86 3.90 4.06
C ILE A 88 -5.45 2.44 3.82
N ALA A 89 -4.94 1.74 4.84
CA ALA A 89 -4.61 0.33 4.73
C ALA A 89 -5.85 -0.53 4.41
N TRP A 90 -6.99 -0.25 5.06
CA TRP A 90 -8.26 -0.91 4.79
C TRP A 90 -8.77 -0.62 3.38
N LEU A 91 -8.76 0.66 2.95
CA LEU A 91 -9.13 1.03 1.58
C LEU A 91 -8.32 0.22 0.57
N TRP A 92 -7.00 0.22 0.70
CA TRP A 92 -6.11 -0.52 -0.19
C TRP A 92 -6.47 -2.00 -0.30
N CYS A 93 -6.83 -2.62 0.82
CA CYS A 93 -7.23 -4.02 0.86
C CYS A 93 -8.64 -4.26 0.29
N ALA A 94 -9.57 -3.32 0.51
CA ALA A 94 -10.98 -3.51 0.23
C ALA A 94 -11.40 -3.14 -1.21
N ILE A 95 -10.61 -2.30 -1.90
CA ILE A 95 -11.00 -1.72 -3.19
C ILE A 95 -10.69 -2.63 -4.38
N GLU A 96 -11.47 -2.48 -5.44
CA GLU A 96 -11.17 -2.90 -6.80
C GLU A 96 -10.40 -1.76 -7.49
N ARG A 97 -9.05 -1.85 -7.51
CA ARG A 97 -8.16 -0.72 -7.89
C ARG A 97 -8.44 -0.16 -9.27
N SER A 98 -8.79 -1.00 -10.23
CA SER A 98 -9.12 -0.58 -11.60
C SER A 98 -10.33 0.34 -11.69
N THR A 99 -11.10 0.49 -10.60
CA THR A 99 -12.29 1.35 -10.54
C THR A 99 -12.06 2.66 -9.82
N LEU A 100 -10.82 2.95 -9.39
CA LEU A 100 -10.50 4.22 -8.76
C LEU A 100 -10.70 5.37 -9.75
N ASP A 101 -11.67 6.22 -9.46
CA ASP A 101 -11.97 7.43 -10.24
C ASP A 101 -11.56 8.68 -9.44
N PRO A 102 -10.41 9.28 -9.75
CA PRO A 102 -9.93 10.47 -9.04
C PRO A 102 -10.86 11.68 -9.24
N ALA A 103 -11.53 11.81 -10.38
CA ALA A 103 -12.40 12.94 -10.66
C ALA A 103 -13.72 12.83 -9.89
N ALA A 104 -14.31 11.63 -9.84
CA ALA A 104 -15.50 11.36 -9.05
C ALA A 104 -15.17 11.18 -7.55
N ARG A 105 -13.91 11.00 -7.20
CA ARG A 105 -13.43 10.67 -5.85
C ARG A 105 -14.18 9.48 -5.28
N SER A 106 -14.13 8.38 -6.02
CA SER A 106 -14.85 7.17 -5.66
C SER A 106 -14.12 5.92 -6.17
N VAL A 107 -14.44 4.80 -5.56
CA VAL A 107 -13.91 3.49 -5.93
C VAL A 107 -14.93 2.41 -5.58
N ARG A 108 -14.92 1.27 -6.24
CA ARG A 108 -15.75 0.13 -5.84
C ARG A 108 -15.05 -0.74 -4.81
N LEU A 109 -15.84 -1.19 -3.83
CA LEU A 109 -15.40 -2.20 -2.87
C LEU A 109 -15.50 -3.60 -3.49
N ARG A 110 -14.46 -4.40 -3.33
CA ARG A 110 -14.46 -5.82 -3.69
C ARG A 110 -15.51 -6.56 -2.85
N GLY A 111 -16.09 -7.59 -3.38
CA GLY A 111 -17.04 -8.43 -2.68
C GLY A 111 -18.48 -7.87 -2.64
N THR A 112 -18.70 -6.60 -2.35
CA THR A 112 -20.04 -5.99 -2.36
C THR A 112 -20.35 -5.28 -3.67
N GLY A 113 -19.33 -4.74 -4.37
CA GLY A 113 -19.51 -3.88 -5.54
C GLY A 113 -20.06 -2.49 -5.23
N GLU A 114 -20.21 -2.15 -3.94
CA GLU A 114 -20.66 -0.84 -3.49
C GLU A 114 -19.62 0.24 -3.84
N THR A 115 -20.11 1.44 -4.14
CA THR A 115 -19.26 2.60 -4.38
C THR A 115 -18.92 3.26 -3.06
N GLU A 116 -17.63 3.32 -2.77
CA GLU A 116 -17.06 4.00 -1.60
C GLU A 116 -16.63 5.42 -2.01
N PRO A 117 -17.19 6.47 -1.39
CA PRO A 117 -16.74 7.84 -1.61
C PRO A 117 -15.41 8.09 -0.90
N LEU A 118 -14.55 8.87 -1.54
CA LEU A 118 -13.22 9.22 -1.04
C LEU A 118 -13.09 10.72 -0.86
N THR A 119 -12.30 11.14 0.12
CA THR A 119 -11.80 12.51 0.17
C THR A 119 -10.68 12.71 -0.87
N GLU A 120 -10.37 13.95 -1.19
CA GLU A 120 -9.24 14.28 -2.07
C GLU A 120 -7.91 13.75 -1.50
N GLY A 121 -7.74 13.83 -0.16
CA GLY A 121 -6.57 13.28 0.52
C GLY A 121 -6.47 11.77 0.39
N GLU A 122 -7.57 11.03 0.58
CA GLU A 122 -7.60 9.58 0.42
C GLU A 122 -7.29 9.14 -1.03
N VAL A 123 -7.78 9.87 -2.02
CA VAL A 123 -7.42 9.62 -3.43
C VAL A 123 -5.92 9.77 -3.65
N SER A 124 -5.34 10.85 -3.16
CA SER A 124 -3.89 11.11 -3.27
C SER A 124 -3.06 10.07 -2.50
N ASP A 125 -3.48 9.70 -1.29
CA ASP A 125 -2.80 8.73 -0.46
C ASP A 125 -2.84 7.33 -1.08
N VAL A 126 -3.99 6.88 -1.59
CA VAL A 126 -4.13 5.60 -2.28
C VAL A 126 -3.29 5.56 -3.55
N ALA A 127 -3.29 6.62 -4.36
CA ALA A 127 -2.47 6.70 -5.57
C ALA A 127 -0.96 6.71 -5.24
N THR A 128 -0.55 7.41 -4.17
CA THR A 128 0.83 7.46 -3.70
C THR A 128 1.28 6.09 -3.16
N LEU A 129 0.42 5.42 -2.41
CA LEU A 129 0.67 4.06 -1.93
C LEU A 129 0.81 3.08 -3.09
N TRP A 130 -0.06 3.19 -4.11
CA TRP A 130 0.02 2.35 -5.32
C TRP A 130 1.36 2.53 -6.04
N ALA A 131 1.82 3.77 -6.19
CA ALA A 131 3.13 4.04 -6.76
C ALA A 131 4.25 3.41 -5.92
N ALA A 132 4.21 3.51 -4.59
CA ALA A 132 5.23 2.96 -3.71
C ALA A 132 5.28 1.42 -3.75
N ASP A 133 4.12 0.77 -3.71
CA ASP A 133 3.97 -0.67 -3.84
C ASP A 133 4.54 -1.17 -5.18
N THR A 134 4.20 -0.50 -6.28
CA THR A 134 4.69 -0.82 -7.62
C THR A 134 6.20 -0.63 -7.74
N VAL A 135 6.73 0.53 -7.34
CA VAL A 135 8.17 0.85 -7.44
C VAL A 135 9.01 -0.11 -6.59
N GLU A 136 8.52 -0.48 -5.40
CA GLU A 136 9.22 -1.41 -4.52
C GLU A 136 9.40 -2.79 -5.16
N GLN A 137 8.41 -3.24 -5.91
CA GLN A 137 8.38 -4.59 -6.48
C GLN A 137 8.95 -4.69 -7.89
N LEU A 138 8.87 -3.62 -8.69
CA LEU A 138 9.03 -3.68 -10.15
C LEU A 138 10.36 -4.29 -10.61
N HIS A 139 11.46 -4.03 -9.88
CA HIS A 139 12.77 -4.57 -10.24
C HIS A 139 12.90 -6.09 -9.98
N ARG A 140 11.95 -6.67 -9.24
CA ARG A 140 11.85 -8.10 -8.94
C ARG A 140 10.76 -8.81 -9.73
N MET A 141 9.89 -8.03 -10.41
CA MET A 141 8.79 -8.61 -11.19
C MET A 141 9.31 -9.22 -12.48
N GLU A 142 8.86 -10.42 -12.77
CA GLU A 142 9.00 -11.02 -14.09
C GLU A 142 8.27 -10.17 -15.15
N PRO A 143 8.76 -10.12 -16.40
CA PRO A 143 8.18 -9.29 -17.45
C PRO A 143 6.68 -9.49 -17.65
N GLU A 144 6.20 -10.72 -17.46
CA GLU A 144 4.79 -11.09 -17.63
C GLU A 144 3.88 -10.47 -16.56
N ILE A 145 4.44 -10.12 -15.39
CA ILE A 145 3.70 -9.57 -14.27
C ILE A 145 3.70 -8.03 -14.31
N ARG A 146 4.60 -7.43 -15.08
CA ARG A 146 4.73 -5.96 -15.18
C ARG A 146 3.46 -5.26 -15.65
N GLN A 147 2.60 -5.95 -16.39
CA GLN A 147 1.28 -5.41 -16.78
C GLN A 147 0.42 -4.97 -15.58
N PHE A 148 0.63 -5.54 -14.40
CA PHE A 148 -0.07 -5.11 -13.18
C PHE A 148 0.42 -3.74 -12.67
N ALA A 149 1.59 -3.29 -13.14
CA ALA A 149 2.08 -1.95 -12.88
C ALA A 149 1.38 -0.88 -13.74
N ASP A 150 0.79 -1.25 -14.87
CA ASP A 150 0.19 -0.30 -15.81
C ASP A 150 -0.96 0.49 -15.17
N GLY A 151 -1.72 -0.13 -14.28
CA GLY A 151 -2.81 0.54 -13.57
C GLY A 151 -2.38 1.76 -12.75
N VAL A 152 -1.14 1.81 -12.27
CA VAL A 152 -0.62 2.97 -11.55
C VAL A 152 -0.50 4.20 -12.45
N LEU A 153 -0.22 4.01 -13.75
CA LEU A 153 -0.06 5.11 -14.70
C LEU A 153 -1.34 5.91 -14.89
N GLU A 154 -2.51 5.28 -14.74
CA GLU A 154 -3.80 5.94 -14.89
C GLU A 154 -4.11 6.89 -13.72
N VAL A 155 -3.55 6.63 -12.54
CA VAL A 155 -3.84 7.38 -11.32
C VAL A 155 -2.65 8.15 -10.76
N VAL A 156 -1.45 7.95 -11.29
CA VAL A 156 -0.24 8.58 -10.78
C VAL A 156 -0.29 10.11 -10.78
N GLY A 157 -1.07 10.70 -11.69
CA GLY A 157 -1.23 12.15 -11.79
C GLY A 157 -1.83 12.81 -10.54
N VAL A 158 -2.49 12.05 -9.66
CA VAL A 158 -3.03 12.54 -8.38
C VAL A 158 -2.20 12.10 -7.17
N ALA A 159 -1.15 11.32 -7.38
CA ALA A 159 -0.18 10.93 -6.36
C ALA A 159 0.73 12.12 -5.97
N SER A 160 1.50 11.96 -4.90
CA SER A 160 2.51 12.96 -4.51
C SER A 160 3.56 13.19 -5.61
N ALA A 161 4.12 14.39 -5.69
CA ALA A 161 5.11 14.72 -6.72
C ALA A 161 6.32 13.77 -6.76
N PRO A 162 6.93 13.35 -5.62
CA PRO A 162 7.99 12.35 -5.64
C PRO A 162 7.56 10.99 -6.18
N ALA A 163 6.31 10.58 -5.93
CA ALA A 163 5.76 9.34 -6.47
C ALA A 163 5.62 9.42 -7.99
N GLN A 164 5.12 10.54 -8.51
CA GLN A 164 5.04 10.79 -9.96
C GLN A 164 6.41 10.72 -10.64
N GLU A 165 7.43 11.35 -10.04
CA GLU A 165 8.80 11.30 -10.53
C GLU A 165 9.37 9.89 -10.54
N ALA A 166 9.14 9.12 -9.49
CA ALA A 166 9.61 7.74 -9.38
C ALA A 166 8.97 6.84 -10.46
N VAL A 167 7.67 6.95 -10.66
CA VAL A 167 6.97 6.17 -11.71
C VAL A 167 7.43 6.57 -13.10
N ALA A 168 7.64 7.87 -13.38
CA ALA A 168 8.14 8.34 -14.67
C ALA A 168 9.56 7.83 -15.01
N GLN A 169 10.34 7.41 -14.01
CA GLN A 169 11.65 6.79 -14.24
C GLN A 169 11.55 5.33 -14.65
N LEU A 170 10.43 4.65 -14.37
CA LEU A 170 10.23 3.25 -14.74
C LEU A 170 9.91 3.06 -16.23
N GLU A 171 9.43 4.13 -16.89
CA GLU A 171 9.08 4.13 -18.31
C GLU A 171 10.28 4.36 -19.25
N ARG A 172 11.48 4.57 -18.70
CA ARG A 172 12.72 4.84 -19.45
C ARG A 172 13.62 3.62 -19.52
#